data_0b3d287e143bbc9f7bd60d84adc98e56
#
_entry.id   0b3d287e143bbc9f7bd60d84adc98e56
#
_cell.length_a   1.000
_cell.length_b   1.000
_cell.length_c   1.000
_cell.angle_alpha   90.00
_cell.angle_beta   90.00
_cell.angle_gamma   90.00
#
_symmetry.space_group_name_H-M   'P 1'
#
loop_
_entity.id
_entity.type
_entity.pdbx_description
1 polymer ?
#
loop_
_entity_poly.entity_id
_entity_poly.type
_entity_poly.pdbx_seq_one_letter_code
_entity_poly.pdbx_strand_id
1 'polypeptide(L)'
;KNNGMRVLGIGDCPYNELLQELRDSLHEYYKVSSLENSDEVFKAVAFFTFKYGKIDWLESNNEYWLMRDAWLRTEFNITTGPKLADMDKIKYKSAMKEYYAKAGLPTARWHIVEGLEDALEFAHTVGYPVVVKPDNGVGAANTYKLRSDEDVQWFIDTKDSNIYIMEEFVNGYVQT
;
A
#
# COMPACT_ATOMS: atom_id res chain seq x y z
N LYS A 1 23.68 6.82 7.04
CA LYS A 1 24.81 7.31 7.89
C LYS A 1 25.99 7.73 7.04
N ASN A 2 26.39 6.90 6.07
CA ASN A 2 27.56 7.18 5.22
C ASN A 2 27.44 8.47 4.39
N ASN A 3 26.20 8.95 4.14
CA ASN A 3 25.92 10.19 3.42
C ASN A 3 25.68 11.39 4.36
N GLY A 4 26.18 11.34 5.61
CA GLY A 4 26.03 12.41 6.59
C GLY A 4 24.65 12.49 7.26
N MET A 5 23.76 11.55 6.99
CA MET A 5 22.43 11.49 7.61
C MET A 5 22.48 10.91 9.02
N ARG A 6 21.63 11.43 9.91
CA ARG A 6 21.34 10.82 11.20
C ARG A 6 20.21 9.83 11.02
N VAL A 7 20.51 8.55 11.18
CA VAL A 7 19.54 7.46 10.98
C VAL A 7 19.02 6.98 12.32
N LEU A 8 17.70 7.06 12.52
CA LEU A 8 17.00 6.68 13.74
C LEU A 8 16.11 5.47 13.42
N GLY A 9 16.24 4.40 14.18
CA GLY A 9 15.49 3.17 13.95
C GLY A 9 14.37 2.97 14.98
N ILE A 10 13.23 2.47 14.53
CA ILE A 10 12.14 1.98 15.38
C ILE A 10 11.89 0.53 15.01
N GLY A 11 11.81 -0.37 15.97
CA GLY A 11 11.52 -1.78 15.71
C GLY A 11 11.16 -2.53 17.00
N ASP A 12 10.66 -3.73 16.84
CA ASP A 12 10.22 -4.61 17.94
C ASP A 12 11.23 -5.73 18.27
N CYS A 13 12.28 -5.87 17.46
CA CYS A 13 13.41 -6.75 17.75
C CYS A 13 14.34 -6.13 18.78
N PRO A 14 14.93 -6.88 19.74
CA PRO A 14 15.97 -6.39 20.61
C PRO A 14 17.20 -5.89 19.83
N TYR A 15 17.79 -4.76 20.26
CA TYR A 15 18.91 -4.13 19.54
C TYR A 15 20.10 -5.09 19.29
N ASN A 16 20.41 -5.95 20.25
CA ASN A 16 21.50 -6.92 20.15
C ASN A 16 21.22 -8.08 19.17
N GLU A 17 19.96 -8.25 18.75
CA GLU A 17 19.54 -9.24 17.77
C GLU A 17 19.48 -8.69 16.34
N LEU A 18 19.59 -7.37 16.18
CA LEU A 18 19.70 -6.74 14.85
C LEU A 18 20.99 -7.18 14.16
N LEU A 19 20.93 -7.29 12.83
CA LEU A 19 22.13 -7.52 12.02
C LEU A 19 23.18 -6.44 12.30
N GLN A 20 24.46 -6.82 12.32
CA GLN A 20 25.56 -5.91 12.62
C GLN A 20 25.56 -4.70 11.68
N GLU A 21 25.35 -4.92 10.39
CA GLU A 21 25.29 -3.85 9.39
C GLU A 21 24.19 -2.82 9.70
N LEU A 22 23.03 -3.28 10.16
CA LEU A 22 21.95 -2.41 10.58
C LEU A 22 22.31 -1.60 11.82
N ARG A 23 22.89 -2.25 12.84
CA ARG A 23 23.37 -1.56 14.05
C ARG A 23 24.38 -0.47 13.73
N ASP A 24 25.33 -0.75 12.85
CA ASP A 24 26.37 0.20 12.44
C ASP A 24 25.81 1.37 11.63
N SER A 25 24.67 1.16 10.99
CA SER A 25 23.97 2.19 10.21
C SER A 25 23.13 3.15 11.07
N LEU A 26 22.72 2.74 12.28
CA LEU A 26 21.90 3.53 13.17
C LEU A 26 22.71 4.51 14.04
N HIS A 27 22.14 5.67 14.34
CA HIS A 27 22.58 6.57 15.41
C HIS A 27 21.92 6.23 16.74
N GLU A 28 20.64 5.90 16.67
CA GLU A 28 19.86 5.48 17.82
C GLU A 28 18.75 4.53 17.38
N TYR A 29 18.34 3.65 18.29
CA TYR A 29 17.28 2.69 18.10
C TYR A 29 16.27 2.77 19.24
N TYR A 30 15.00 2.88 18.92
CA TYR A 30 13.89 2.84 19.86
C TYR A 30 13.16 1.52 19.72
N LYS A 31 13.20 0.70 20.78
CA LYS A 31 12.47 -0.57 20.82
C LYS A 31 11.04 -0.35 21.25
N VAL A 32 10.07 -0.82 20.45
CA VAL A 32 8.66 -0.94 20.79
C VAL A 32 8.32 -2.38 21.15
N SER A 33 7.15 -2.65 21.75
CA SER A 33 6.71 -4.01 22.05
C SER A 33 6.29 -4.75 20.77
N SER A 34 5.65 -4.04 19.86
CA SER A 34 5.24 -4.51 18.53
C SER A 34 5.13 -3.33 17.58
N LEU A 35 5.58 -3.53 16.34
CA LEU A 35 5.35 -2.55 15.27
C LEU A 35 3.86 -2.42 14.91
N GLU A 36 3.00 -3.38 15.25
CA GLU A 36 1.54 -3.26 15.10
C GLU A 36 0.93 -2.24 16.08
N ASN A 37 1.61 -1.94 17.17
CA ASN A 37 1.15 -0.94 18.15
C ASN A 37 1.45 0.47 17.66
N SER A 38 0.50 1.09 16.96
CA SER A 38 0.65 2.42 16.39
C SER A 38 0.93 3.50 17.44
N ASP A 39 0.40 3.36 18.66
CA ASP A 39 0.64 4.30 19.77
C ASP A 39 2.10 4.27 20.25
N GLU A 40 2.69 3.09 20.32
CA GLU A 40 4.11 2.98 20.69
C GLU A 40 5.02 3.54 19.59
N VAL A 41 4.70 3.27 18.32
CA VAL A 41 5.45 3.84 17.19
C VAL A 41 5.31 5.36 17.17
N PHE A 42 4.11 5.91 17.42
CA PHE A 42 3.90 7.36 17.56
C PHE A 42 4.77 7.96 18.68
N LYS A 43 4.79 7.33 19.85
CA LYS A 43 5.62 7.76 20.99
C LYS A 43 7.13 7.71 20.66
N ALA A 44 7.56 6.71 19.90
CA ALA A 44 8.95 6.61 19.44
C ALA A 44 9.33 7.77 18.49
N VAL A 45 8.44 8.13 17.55
CA VAL A 45 8.65 9.29 16.67
C VAL A 45 8.63 10.60 17.48
N ALA A 46 7.73 10.74 18.46
CA ALA A 46 7.67 11.89 19.36
C ALA A 46 8.96 12.02 20.18
N PHE A 47 9.48 10.91 20.72
CA PHE A 47 10.76 10.87 21.44
C PHE A 47 11.91 11.36 20.55
N PHE A 48 12.01 10.85 19.33
CA PHE A 48 13.06 11.28 18.41
C PHE A 48 12.93 12.75 18.00
N THR A 49 11.68 13.21 17.78
CA THR A 49 11.41 14.62 17.48
C THR A 49 11.81 15.54 18.66
N PHE A 50 11.51 15.13 19.89
CA PHE A 50 11.91 15.87 21.09
C PHE A 50 13.45 15.92 21.23
N LYS A 51 14.13 14.80 21.00
CA LYS A 51 15.57 14.67 21.22
C LYS A 51 16.41 15.30 20.13
N TYR A 52 15.99 15.19 18.88
CA TYR A 52 16.79 15.54 17.71
C TYR A 52 16.23 16.71 16.89
N GLY A 53 15.03 17.18 17.24
CA GLY A 53 14.33 18.20 16.48
C GLY A 53 13.50 17.60 15.36
N LYS A 54 13.11 18.44 14.40
CA LYS A 54 12.27 18.05 13.28
C LYS A 54 12.87 16.86 12.51
N ILE A 55 12.05 15.87 12.27
CA ILE A 55 12.40 14.73 11.41
C ILE A 55 12.20 15.13 9.95
N ASP A 56 13.23 14.93 9.13
CA ASP A 56 13.20 15.30 7.71
C ASP A 56 12.62 14.20 6.83
N TRP A 57 12.79 12.93 7.22
CA TRP A 57 12.35 11.78 6.46
C TRP A 57 11.87 10.66 7.37
N LEU A 58 10.73 10.06 7.06
CA LEU A 58 10.19 8.88 7.75
C LEU A 58 9.74 7.87 6.70
N GLU A 59 10.23 6.65 6.79
CA GLU A 59 9.95 5.58 5.83
C GLU A 59 10.14 4.20 6.44
N SER A 60 9.27 3.26 6.13
CA SER A 60 9.39 1.85 6.52
C SER A 60 9.86 0.94 5.38
N ASN A 61 9.87 1.42 4.15
CA ASN A 61 10.17 0.65 2.94
C ASN A 61 9.32 -0.64 2.80
N ASN A 62 8.10 -0.60 3.32
CA ASN A 62 7.18 -1.73 3.29
C ASN A 62 5.76 -1.25 3.01
N GLU A 63 5.14 -1.78 1.95
CA GLU A 63 3.79 -1.39 1.53
C GLU A 63 2.74 -1.59 2.62
N TYR A 64 2.91 -2.57 3.50
CA TYR A 64 2.02 -2.82 4.62
C TYR A 64 1.88 -1.60 5.55
N TRP A 65 2.96 -0.84 5.75
CA TRP A 65 3.01 0.31 6.66
C TRP A 65 2.71 1.66 6.00
N LEU A 66 2.46 1.72 4.70
CA LEU A 66 2.30 2.98 3.95
C LEU A 66 1.31 3.96 4.59
N MET A 67 0.14 3.47 5.03
CA MET A 67 -0.88 4.31 5.65
C MET A 67 -0.41 4.89 6.98
N ARG A 68 0.26 4.08 7.79
CA ARG A 68 0.82 4.54 9.08
C ARG A 68 1.97 5.52 8.88
N ASP A 69 2.84 5.27 7.93
CA ASP A 69 3.93 6.19 7.61
C ASP A 69 3.38 7.55 7.16
N ALA A 70 2.34 7.56 6.33
CA ALA A 70 1.68 8.77 5.88
C ALA A 70 0.96 9.51 7.03
N TRP A 71 0.32 8.76 7.94
CA TRP A 71 -0.26 9.32 9.15
C TRP A 71 0.80 9.96 10.04
N LEU A 72 1.91 9.28 10.33
CA LEU A 72 3.01 9.83 11.12
C LEU A 72 3.63 11.07 10.47
N ARG A 73 3.81 11.08 9.14
CA ARG A 73 4.26 12.27 8.41
C ARG A 73 3.30 13.44 8.57
N THR A 74 1.99 13.17 8.61
CA THR A 74 0.96 14.18 8.83
C THR A 74 1.05 14.76 10.22
N GLU A 75 1.04 13.91 11.24
CA GLU A 75 1.04 14.31 12.66
C GLU A 75 2.32 15.08 13.06
N PHE A 76 3.47 14.65 12.58
CA PHE A 76 4.76 15.27 12.88
C PHE A 76 5.18 16.35 11.86
N ASN A 77 4.30 16.71 10.93
CA ASN A 77 4.58 17.67 9.86
C ASN A 77 5.90 17.38 9.11
N ILE A 78 6.16 16.10 8.82
CA ILE A 78 7.27 15.68 7.98
C ILE A 78 6.89 15.94 6.52
N THR A 79 7.66 16.78 5.83
CA THR A 79 7.27 17.31 4.52
C THR A 79 7.78 16.48 3.34
N THR A 80 8.62 15.50 3.59
CA THR A 80 9.13 14.57 2.58
C THR A 80 8.26 13.31 2.53
N GLY A 81 7.79 12.96 1.35
CA GLY A 81 6.88 11.85 1.13
C GLY A 81 5.39 12.19 1.28
N PRO A 82 4.51 11.30 0.80
CA PRO A 82 3.06 11.51 0.82
C PRO A 82 2.53 11.55 2.25
N LYS A 83 1.57 12.45 2.48
CA LYS A 83 0.81 12.55 3.73
C LYS A 83 -0.49 11.76 3.63
N LEU A 84 -1.21 11.62 4.74
CA LEU A 84 -2.42 10.82 4.82
C LEU A 84 -3.47 11.21 3.76
N ALA A 85 -3.64 12.52 3.51
CA ALA A 85 -4.56 13.04 2.50
C ALA A 85 -4.18 12.66 1.04
N ASP A 86 -2.96 12.19 0.83
CA ASP A 86 -2.47 11.79 -0.50
C ASP A 86 -2.61 10.30 -0.76
N MET A 87 -2.99 9.51 0.26
CA MET A 87 -2.82 8.06 0.20
C MET A 87 -3.82 7.34 -0.70
N ASP A 88 -5.03 7.86 -0.87
CA ASP A 88 -6.05 7.20 -1.69
C ASP A 88 -5.54 6.95 -3.13
N LYS A 89 -4.93 7.95 -3.74
CA LYS A 89 -4.35 7.86 -5.09
C LYS A 89 -3.12 6.94 -5.21
N ILE A 90 -2.57 6.50 -4.08
CA ILE A 90 -1.38 5.63 -4.02
C ILE A 90 -1.78 4.21 -3.61
N LYS A 91 -2.79 4.08 -2.75
CA LYS A 91 -3.18 2.83 -2.12
C LYS A 91 -4.30 2.09 -2.85
N TYR A 92 -5.28 2.83 -3.38
CA TYR A 92 -6.43 2.25 -4.05
C TYR A 92 -6.22 2.23 -5.57
N LYS A 93 -6.37 1.05 -6.20
CA LYS A 93 -6.17 0.87 -7.64
C LYS A 93 -7.17 1.69 -8.46
N SER A 94 -8.41 1.76 -7.99
CA SER A 94 -9.47 2.58 -8.60
C SER A 94 -9.08 4.06 -8.61
N ALA A 95 -8.72 4.61 -7.47
CA ALA A 95 -8.28 6.01 -7.36
C ALA A 95 -7.03 6.28 -8.21
N MET A 96 -6.05 5.36 -8.20
CA MET A 96 -4.85 5.45 -9.02
C MET A 96 -5.20 5.56 -10.52
N LYS A 97 -6.15 4.75 -11.01
CA LYS A 97 -6.61 4.76 -12.40
C LYS A 97 -7.30 6.07 -12.79
N GLU A 98 -8.04 6.69 -11.87
CA GLU A 98 -8.60 8.04 -12.10
C GLU A 98 -7.50 9.10 -12.30
N TYR A 99 -6.42 9.00 -11.53
CA TYR A 99 -5.26 9.90 -11.72
C TYR A 99 -4.54 9.66 -13.04
N TYR A 100 -4.39 8.39 -13.47
CA TYR A 100 -3.85 8.06 -14.78
C TYR A 100 -4.72 8.63 -15.91
N ALA A 101 -6.04 8.50 -15.80
CA ALA A 101 -6.96 9.07 -16.78
C ALA A 101 -6.84 10.59 -16.86
N LYS A 102 -6.75 11.30 -15.71
CA LYS A 102 -6.50 12.76 -15.67
C LYS A 102 -5.16 13.15 -16.31
N ALA A 103 -4.16 12.28 -16.22
CA ALA A 103 -2.85 12.48 -16.86
C ALA A 103 -2.82 12.06 -18.35
N GLY A 104 -3.93 11.57 -18.91
CA GLY A 104 -3.99 11.07 -20.28
C GLY A 104 -3.27 9.75 -20.51
N LEU A 105 -2.98 8.99 -19.44
CA LEU A 105 -2.32 7.69 -19.52
C LEU A 105 -3.36 6.58 -19.69
N PRO A 106 -3.23 5.74 -20.72
CA PRO A 106 -4.14 4.62 -20.92
C PRO A 106 -3.96 3.57 -19.83
N THR A 107 -5.07 3.02 -19.34
CA THR A 107 -5.10 1.88 -18.42
C THR A 107 -6.11 0.86 -18.93
N ALA A 108 -6.04 -0.38 -18.44
CA ALA A 108 -7.10 -1.34 -18.62
C ALA A 108 -8.44 -0.75 -18.19
N ARG A 109 -9.53 -0.98 -18.97
CA ARG A 109 -10.89 -0.64 -18.56
C ARG A 109 -11.20 -1.36 -17.25
N TRP A 110 -11.95 -0.73 -16.38
CA TRP A 110 -12.15 -1.24 -15.03
C TRP A 110 -13.51 -0.84 -14.45
N HIS A 111 -13.93 -1.58 -13.43
CA HIS A 111 -15.16 -1.35 -12.70
C HIS A 111 -14.99 -1.80 -11.24
N ILE A 112 -15.61 -1.12 -10.29
CA ILE A 112 -15.74 -1.60 -8.90
C ILE A 112 -16.87 -2.60 -8.83
N VAL A 113 -16.61 -3.78 -8.31
CA VAL A 113 -17.60 -4.86 -8.21
C VAL A 113 -18.55 -4.58 -7.05
N GLU A 114 -19.80 -4.25 -7.37
CA GLU A 114 -20.86 -4.02 -6.40
C GLU A 114 -21.71 -5.29 -6.17
N GLY A 115 -21.90 -6.09 -7.23
CA GLY A 115 -22.67 -7.32 -7.18
C GLY A 115 -22.51 -8.17 -8.44
N LEU A 116 -23.39 -9.17 -8.60
CA LEU A 116 -23.32 -10.09 -9.75
C LEU A 116 -23.70 -9.40 -11.05
N GLU A 117 -24.78 -8.63 -11.04
CA GLU A 117 -25.38 -8.04 -12.26
C GLU A 117 -24.39 -7.05 -12.90
N ASP A 118 -23.84 -6.12 -12.12
CA ASP A 118 -22.86 -5.15 -12.61
C ASP A 118 -21.53 -5.80 -13.05
N ALA A 119 -21.10 -6.85 -12.35
CA ALA A 119 -19.90 -7.61 -12.71
C ALA A 119 -20.06 -8.32 -14.06
N LEU A 120 -21.23 -8.95 -14.31
CA LEU A 120 -21.55 -9.58 -15.60
C LEU A 120 -21.67 -8.54 -16.71
N GLU A 121 -22.35 -7.42 -16.47
CA GLU A 121 -22.49 -6.34 -17.45
C GLU A 121 -21.12 -5.82 -17.89
N PHE A 122 -20.22 -5.57 -16.92
CA PHE A 122 -18.87 -5.15 -17.23
C PHE A 122 -18.10 -6.22 -18.01
N ALA A 123 -18.14 -7.48 -17.57
CA ALA A 123 -17.44 -8.58 -18.24
C ALA A 123 -17.92 -8.75 -19.70
N HIS A 124 -19.23 -8.66 -19.96
CA HIS A 124 -19.78 -8.72 -21.31
C HIS A 124 -19.38 -7.52 -22.16
N THR A 125 -19.25 -6.33 -21.55
CA THR A 125 -18.82 -5.11 -22.25
C THR A 125 -17.36 -5.17 -22.69
N VAL A 126 -16.48 -5.71 -21.86
CA VAL A 126 -15.03 -5.74 -22.16
C VAL A 126 -14.60 -7.05 -22.83
N GLY A 127 -15.39 -8.11 -22.68
CA GLY A 127 -15.11 -9.47 -23.15
C GLY A 127 -14.24 -10.26 -22.15
N TYR A 128 -14.40 -11.60 -22.20
CA TYR A 128 -13.59 -12.50 -21.40
C TYR A 128 -12.20 -12.74 -22.01
N PRO A 129 -11.18 -13.03 -21.16
CA PRO A 129 -11.24 -13.10 -19.71
C PRO A 129 -11.20 -11.71 -19.07
N VAL A 130 -11.68 -11.60 -17.83
CA VAL A 130 -11.47 -10.43 -16.97
C VAL A 130 -10.60 -10.81 -15.78
N VAL A 131 -9.99 -9.80 -15.15
CA VAL A 131 -9.20 -9.97 -13.92
C VAL A 131 -9.89 -9.24 -12.78
N VAL A 132 -10.10 -9.93 -11.67
CA VAL A 132 -10.65 -9.33 -10.45
C VAL A 132 -9.63 -9.44 -9.31
N LYS A 133 -9.45 -8.33 -8.57
CA LYS A 133 -8.47 -8.24 -7.48
C LYS A 133 -8.93 -7.23 -6.44
N PRO A 134 -8.49 -7.34 -5.17
CA PRO A 134 -8.81 -6.34 -4.15
C PRO A 134 -8.34 -4.95 -4.60
N ASP A 135 -9.19 -3.95 -4.44
CA ASP A 135 -8.84 -2.55 -4.74
C ASP A 135 -7.68 -2.08 -3.86
N ASN A 136 -7.68 -2.49 -2.60
CA ASN A 136 -6.61 -2.24 -1.63
C ASN A 136 -5.87 -3.54 -1.29
N GLY A 137 -5.15 -4.13 -2.24
CA GLY A 137 -4.39 -5.37 -2.05
C GLY A 137 -2.93 -5.24 -2.46
N VAL A 138 -2.08 -6.07 -1.87
CA VAL A 138 -0.64 -6.14 -2.14
C VAL A 138 -0.25 -7.55 -2.60
N GLY A 139 0.82 -7.67 -3.38
CA GLY A 139 1.44 -8.95 -3.71
C GLY A 139 0.58 -9.91 -4.55
N ALA A 140 -0.37 -9.39 -5.34
CA ALA A 140 -1.30 -10.19 -6.16
C ALA A 140 -2.17 -11.20 -5.36
N ALA A 141 -2.26 -11.07 -4.04
CA ALA A 141 -3.15 -11.88 -3.22
C ALA A 141 -4.61 -11.67 -3.65
N ASN A 142 -5.41 -12.74 -3.63
CA ASN A 142 -6.82 -12.74 -4.01
C ASN A 142 -7.08 -12.15 -5.41
N THR A 143 -6.17 -12.40 -6.35
CA THR A 143 -6.32 -12.01 -7.76
C THR A 143 -6.78 -13.21 -8.57
N TYR A 144 -7.90 -13.05 -9.27
CA TYR A 144 -8.53 -14.12 -10.05
C TYR A 144 -8.69 -13.71 -11.51
N LYS A 145 -8.49 -14.66 -12.42
CA LYS A 145 -8.78 -14.52 -13.84
C LYS A 145 -10.05 -15.31 -14.16
N LEU A 146 -11.12 -14.59 -14.46
CA LEU A 146 -12.45 -15.15 -14.73
C LEU A 146 -12.66 -15.24 -16.24
N ARG A 147 -13.18 -16.38 -16.71
CA ARG A 147 -13.26 -16.72 -18.14
C ARG A 147 -14.70 -16.90 -18.64
N SER A 148 -15.65 -16.93 -17.73
CA SER A 148 -17.07 -17.15 -18.05
C SER A 148 -17.98 -16.52 -16.99
N ASP A 149 -19.28 -16.51 -17.27
CA ASP A 149 -20.31 -16.06 -16.35
C ASP A 149 -20.33 -16.92 -15.06
N GLU A 150 -20.09 -18.22 -15.20
CA GLU A 150 -19.99 -19.15 -14.07
C GLU A 150 -18.80 -18.81 -13.17
N ASP A 151 -17.67 -18.41 -13.73
CA ASP A 151 -16.51 -17.95 -12.96
C ASP A 151 -16.84 -16.66 -12.19
N VAL A 152 -17.59 -15.74 -12.81
CA VAL A 152 -18.04 -14.50 -12.16
C VAL A 152 -19.00 -14.82 -11.01
N GLN A 153 -19.99 -15.71 -11.23
CA GLN A 153 -20.90 -16.14 -10.18
C GLN A 153 -20.14 -16.78 -9.02
N TRP A 154 -19.23 -17.72 -9.31
CA TRP A 154 -18.38 -18.35 -8.29
C TRP A 154 -17.60 -17.31 -7.48
N PHE A 155 -17.02 -16.33 -8.15
CA PHE A 155 -16.27 -15.26 -7.48
C PHE A 155 -17.18 -14.47 -6.51
N ILE A 156 -18.35 -14.05 -6.97
CA ILE A 156 -19.33 -13.31 -6.15
C ILE A 156 -19.74 -14.12 -4.91
N ASP A 157 -19.98 -15.42 -5.08
CA ASP A 157 -20.40 -16.31 -3.98
C ASP A 157 -19.31 -16.59 -2.96
N THR A 158 -18.03 -16.47 -3.35
CA THR A 158 -16.89 -16.88 -2.54
C THR A 158 -16.00 -15.73 -2.07
N LYS A 159 -16.15 -14.52 -2.65
CA LYS A 159 -15.31 -13.37 -2.26
C LYS A 159 -15.54 -13.00 -0.80
N ASP A 160 -14.50 -12.50 -0.17
CA ASP A 160 -14.57 -11.88 1.15
C ASP A 160 -15.26 -10.49 1.10
N SER A 161 -15.28 -9.80 2.23
CA SER A 161 -15.90 -8.47 2.38
C SER A 161 -15.08 -7.31 1.80
N ASN A 162 -13.92 -7.59 1.19
CA ASN A 162 -13.11 -6.54 0.57
C ASN A 162 -13.82 -5.94 -0.65
N ILE A 163 -13.48 -4.69 -0.95
CA ILE A 163 -13.84 -4.03 -2.21
C ILE A 163 -12.93 -4.58 -3.30
N TYR A 164 -13.52 -5.00 -4.42
CA TYR A 164 -12.79 -5.55 -5.56
C TYR A 164 -12.95 -4.66 -6.78
N ILE A 165 -11.87 -4.54 -7.53
CA ILE A 165 -11.86 -3.96 -8.87
C ILE A 165 -11.78 -5.09 -9.90
N MET A 166 -12.63 -5.03 -10.91
CA MET A 166 -12.60 -5.89 -12.10
C MET A 166 -12.00 -5.12 -13.26
N GLU A 167 -11.11 -5.76 -14.00
CA GLU A 167 -10.40 -5.15 -15.14
C GLU A 167 -10.49 -6.03 -16.38
N GLU A 168 -10.50 -5.41 -17.57
CA GLU A 168 -10.25 -6.16 -18.80
C GLU A 168 -8.86 -6.79 -18.77
N PHE A 169 -8.73 -7.96 -19.35
CA PHE A 169 -7.43 -8.63 -19.46
C PHE A 169 -6.66 -8.09 -20.66
N VAL A 170 -5.58 -7.39 -20.38
CA VAL A 170 -4.68 -6.87 -21.42
C VAL A 170 -3.59 -7.92 -21.69
N ASN A 171 -3.53 -8.40 -22.96
CA ASN A 171 -2.44 -9.27 -23.40
C ASN A 171 -1.16 -8.45 -23.61
N GLY A 172 -0.04 -8.97 -23.11
CA GLY A 172 1.25 -8.31 -23.27
C GLY A 172 2.33 -8.94 -22.41
N TYR A 173 3.51 -8.36 -22.48
CA TYR A 173 4.64 -8.72 -21.63
C TYR A 173 4.78 -7.69 -20.52
N VAL A 174 4.92 -8.15 -19.27
CA VAL A 174 5.26 -7.28 -18.15
C VAL A 174 6.70 -6.84 -18.31
N GLN A 175 6.92 -5.53 -18.33
CA GLN A 175 8.25 -4.92 -18.33
C GLN A 175 8.43 -4.15 -17.02
N THR A 176 9.61 -4.26 -16.42
CA THR A 176 10.02 -3.58 -15.19
C THR A 176 11.25 -2.74 -15.45
#